data_a492232ad5093227b0c741f3f43db663
#
_entry.id   a492232ad5093227b0c741f3f43db663
#
_cell.length_a   1.000
_cell.length_b   1.000
_cell.length_c   1.000
_cell.angle_alpha   90.00
_cell.angle_beta   90.00
_cell.angle_gamma   90.00
#
_symmetry.space_group_name_H-M   'P 1'
#
loop_
_entity.id
_entity.type
_entity.pdbx_description
1 polymer ?
#
loop_
_entity_poly.entity_id
_entity_poly.type
_entity_poly.pdbx_seq_one_letter_code
_entity_poly.pdbx_strand_id
1 'polypeptide(L)'
;ESVKASIPPYQWNAQYQQAPTSETLAILKREWWKIWEGVTIPNLQYVIQSYDTAFSKRETADYSAITTWGVFYPEEAGGPANLILLDAKKGRWDFPELKEIALDLYKYWEPETVIIEAKATGTPLTHELRQVGIPVVNFTPSRGNDKLSRVHSISPLFEAGMIWAPDESWAHEVIEECAAFPNGTHDDLVDSTTQALMRYRQGNFVNLPSDDWED
;
A
#
# COMPACT_ATOMS: atom_id res chain seq x y z
N GLU A 1 39.25 -11.89 11.85
CA GLU A 1 38.15 -11.97 12.87
C GLU A 1 37.66 -10.61 13.35
N SER A 2 38.53 -9.57 13.45
CA SER A 2 38.13 -8.24 13.92
C SER A 2 37.21 -7.46 12.99
N VAL A 3 37.29 -7.66 11.67
CA VAL A 3 36.51 -6.93 10.66
C VAL A 3 35.05 -7.40 10.63
N LYS A 4 34.80 -8.69 10.89
CA LYS A 4 33.44 -9.26 10.92
C LYS A 4 32.59 -8.72 12.05
N ALA A 5 33.20 -8.34 13.17
CA ALA A 5 32.50 -7.82 14.36
C ALA A 5 32.09 -6.35 14.23
N SER A 6 32.68 -5.60 13.28
CA SER A 6 32.45 -4.16 13.10
C SER A 6 31.52 -3.80 11.94
N ILE A 7 31.11 -4.79 11.15
CA ILE A 7 30.23 -4.59 9.98
C ILE A 7 28.88 -5.27 10.24
N PRO A 8 27.75 -4.59 9.98
CA PRO A 8 26.44 -5.22 10.06
C PRO A 8 26.36 -6.50 9.22
N PRO A 9 25.65 -7.56 9.68
CA PRO A 9 25.62 -8.86 9.00
C PRO A 9 25.24 -8.79 7.52
N TYR A 10 24.35 -7.87 7.14
CA TYR A 10 23.92 -7.69 5.75
C TYR A 10 25.05 -7.14 4.85
N GLN A 11 25.83 -6.18 5.35
CA GLN A 11 27.00 -5.63 4.62
C GLN A 11 28.12 -6.68 4.48
N TRP A 12 28.33 -7.49 5.52
CA TRP A 12 29.26 -8.60 5.44
C TRP A 12 28.87 -9.60 4.37
N ASN A 13 27.58 -10.00 4.34
CA ASN A 13 27.08 -10.98 3.35
C ASN A 13 27.15 -10.43 1.92
N ALA A 14 26.83 -9.14 1.72
CA ALA A 14 26.89 -8.52 0.40
C ALA A 14 28.31 -8.33 -0.12
N GLN A 15 29.24 -7.89 0.73
CA GLN A 15 30.60 -7.51 0.31
C GLN A 15 31.60 -8.67 0.33
N TYR A 16 31.45 -9.58 1.27
CA TYR A 16 32.47 -10.62 1.50
C TYR A 16 32.04 -12.04 1.16
N GLN A 17 30.74 -12.31 1.10
CA GLN A 17 30.24 -13.63 0.73
C GLN A 17 29.63 -13.68 -0.68
N GLN A 18 29.55 -12.55 -1.38
CA GLN A 18 28.90 -12.41 -2.70
C GLN A 18 27.48 -13.00 -2.72
N ALA A 19 26.83 -13.10 -1.55
CA ALA A 19 25.45 -13.48 -1.43
C ALA A 19 24.62 -12.19 -1.47
N PRO A 20 23.77 -11.97 -2.50
CA PRO A 20 22.86 -10.85 -2.50
C PRO A 20 21.96 -10.94 -1.27
N THR A 21 21.92 -9.89 -0.45
CA THR A 21 20.96 -9.81 0.64
C THR A 21 19.57 -9.61 0.06
N SER A 22 18.53 -9.95 0.82
CA SER A 22 17.14 -9.67 0.43
C SER A 22 16.93 -8.18 0.06
N GLU A 23 17.66 -7.26 0.69
CA GLU A 23 17.66 -5.82 0.38
C GLU A 23 18.19 -5.49 -1.01
N THR A 24 19.20 -6.20 -1.49
CA THR A 24 19.76 -6.00 -2.84
C THR A 24 18.80 -6.47 -3.93
N LEU A 25 17.91 -7.39 -3.61
CA LEU A 25 16.91 -7.94 -4.51
C LEU A 25 15.51 -7.30 -4.35
N ALA A 26 15.35 -6.41 -3.37
CA ALA A 26 14.08 -5.73 -3.13
C ALA A 26 13.68 -4.87 -4.34
N ILE A 27 12.43 -5.01 -4.77
CA ILE A 27 11.84 -4.20 -5.84
C ILE A 27 11.50 -2.81 -5.34
N LEU A 28 10.98 -2.74 -4.10
CA LEU A 28 10.68 -1.48 -3.42
C LEU A 28 11.69 -1.32 -2.28
N LYS A 29 12.70 -0.48 -2.50
CA LYS A 29 13.78 -0.32 -1.53
C LYS A 29 13.36 0.58 -0.38
N ARG A 30 13.78 0.23 0.84
CA ARG A 30 13.53 1.03 2.05
C ARG A 30 14.03 2.47 1.89
N GLU A 31 15.20 2.68 1.33
CA GLU A 31 15.81 3.98 1.13
C GLU A 31 15.08 4.90 0.15
N TRP A 32 14.12 4.40 -0.61
CA TRP A 32 13.32 5.20 -1.53
C TRP A 32 12.10 5.85 -0.86
N TRP A 33 11.74 5.39 0.34
CA TRP A 33 10.71 6.03 1.14
C TRP A 33 11.24 7.32 1.75
N LYS A 34 10.47 8.39 1.66
CA LYS A 34 10.74 9.64 2.36
C LYS A 34 9.99 9.64 3.68
N ILE A 35 10.66 10.05 4.74
CA ILE A 35 10.02 10.19 6.05
C ILE A 35 9.46 11.60 6.16
N TRP A 36 8.19 11.69 6.57
CA TRP A 36 7.51 12.95 6.83
C TRP A 36 7.86 13.44 8.23
N GLU A 37 8.59 14.55 8.30
CA GLU A 37 9.03 15.15 9.56
C GLU A 37 8.07 16.24 10.08
N GLY A 38 6.98 16.52 9.34
CA GLY A 38 6.00 17.51 9.73
C GLY A 38 5.15 17.07 10.93
N VAL A 39 4.84 18.01 11.82
CA VAL A 39 3.98 17.75 13.00
C VAL A 39 2.53 17.43 12.59
N THR A 40 2.09 17.96 11.46
CA THR A 40 0.76 17.70 10.88
C THR A 40 0.90 17.08 9.51
N ILE A 41 -0.11 16.34 9.09
CA ILE A 41 -0.17 15.84 7.71
C ILE A 41 -0.19 17.02 6.73
N PRO A 42 0.38 16.87 5.51
CA PRO A 42 0.33 17.92 4.50
C PRO A 42 -1.10 18.21 4.06
N ASN A 43 -1.30 19.34 3.36
CA ASN A 43 -2.59 19.66 2.76
C ASN A 43 -2.89 18.66 1.63
N LEU A 44 -3.89 17.82 1.82
CA LEU A 44 -4.25 16.75 0.90
C LEU A 44 -5.15 17.27 -0.22
N GLN A 45 -4.93 16.76 -1.44
CA GLN A 45 -5.82 17.00 -2.57
C GLN A 45 -6.97 16.01 -2.57
N TYR A 46 -6.68 14.75 -2.26
CA TYR A 46 -7.65 13.66 -2.09
C TYR A 46 -7.00 12.48 -1.36
N VAL A 47 -7.86 11.56 -0.91
CA VAL A 47 -7.49 10.37 -0.17
C VAL A 47 -7.93 9.11 -0.93
N ILE A 48 -7.04 8.12 -0.99
CA ILE A 48 -7.30 6.80 -1.55
C ILE A 48 -7.22 5.78 -0.41
N GLN A 49 -8.18 4.89 -0.34
CA GLN A 49 -8.16 3.77 0.58
C GLN A 49 -8.19 2.45 -0.18
N SER A 50 -7.32 1.52 0.15
CA SER A 50 -7.17 0.26 -0.58
C SER A 50 -7.23 -0.92 0.36
N TYR A 51 -7.93 -1.97 -0.06
CA TYR A 51 -8.22 -3.17 0.72
C TYR A 51 -7.76 -4.42 -0.02
N ASP A 52 -6.87 -5.18 0.58
CA ASP A 52 -6.68 -6.61 0.29
C ASP A 52 -7.39 -7.41 1.37
N THR A 53 -8.39 -8.21 1.00
CA THR A 53 -9.32 -8.82 1.96
C THR A 53 -9.19 -10.32 2.05
N ALA A 54 -9.14 -10.84 3.29
CA ALA A 54 -9.32 -12.25 3.63
C ALA A 54 -10.30 -12.36 4.80
N PHE A 55 -11.32 -13.23 4.70
CA PHE A 55 -12.32 -13.37 5.76
C PHE A 55 -12.06 -14.63 6.57
N SER A 56 -11.16 -14.57 7.52
CA SER A 56 -10.96 -15.70 8.42
C SER A 56 -10.21 -15.30 9.67
N LYS A 57 -10.72 -15.73 10.82
CA LYS A 57 -10.04 -15.61 12.12
C LYS A 57 -9.07 -16.77 12.41
N ARG A 58 -8.93 -17.74 11.50
CA ARG A 58 -8.04 -18.89 11.73
C ARG A 58 -6.58 -18.43 11.69
N GLU A 59 -5.77 -18.94 12.59
CA GLU A 59 -4.33 -18.61 12.68
C GLU A 59 -3.56 -18.93 11.38
N THR A 60 -4.06 -19.86 10.58
CA THR A 60 -3.48 -20.27 9.29
C THR A 60 -4.04 -19.52 8.09
N ALA A 61 -4.94 -18.54 8.31
CA ALA A 61 -5.53 -17.78 7.22
C ALA A 61 -4.68 -16.55 6.89
N ASP A 62 -4.83 -16.07 5.64
CA ASP A 62 -4.24 -14.83 5.18
C ASP A 62 -4.79 -13.64 5.99
N TYR A 63 -4.01 -12.58 6.05
CA TYR A 63 -4.44 -11.33 6.66
C TYR A 63 -5.33 -10.52 5.70
N SER A 64 -6.20 -9.70 6.27
CA SER A 64 -6.71 -8.54 5.55
C SER A 64 -5.78 -7.36 5.82
N ALA A 65 -5.49 -6.60 4.78
CA ALA A 65 -4.68 -5.39 4.86
C ALA A 65 -5.43 -4.21 4.25
N ILE A 66 -5.33 -3.07 4.93
CA ILE A 66 -5.95 -1.81 4.51
C ILE A 66 -4.88 -0.74 4.57
N THR A 67 -4.67 -0.01 3.48
CA THR A 67 -3.79 1.16 3.46
C THR A 67 -4.54 2.40 3.02
N THR A 68 -4.29 3.52 3.69
CA THR A 68 -4.88 4.82 3.37
C THR A 68 -3.78 5.77 2.93
N TRP A 69 -3.99 6.42 1.79
CA TRP A 69 -2.99 7.25 1.13
C TRP A 69 -3.56 8.63 0.84
N GLY A 70 -2.81 9.66 1.20
CA GLY A 70 -3.10 11.04 0.85
C GLY A 70 -2.27 11.50 -0.33
N VAL A 71 -2.88 12.17 -1.28
CA VAL A 71 -2.16 12.82 -2.39
C VAL A 71 -2.00 14.28 -2.08
N PHE A 72 -0.78 14.80 -2.21
CA PHE A 72 -0.45 16.17 -1.88
C PHE A 72 0.60 16.74 -2.83
N TYR A 73 0.68 18.06 -2.90
CA TYR A 73 1.77 18.73 -3.58
C TYR A 73 2.79 19.18 -2.54
N PRO A 74 4.10 18.85 -2.69
CA PRO A 74 5.15 19.49 -1.89
C PRO A 74 5.07 21.01 -2.06
N GLU A 75 5.43 21.78 -1.01
CA GLU A 75 5.36 23.25 -1.01
C GLU A 75 6.19 23.93 -2.11
N GLU A 76 7.12 23.23 -2.72
CA GLU A 76 7.88 23.72 -3.86
C GLU A 76 6.98 23.77 -5.11
N ALA A 77 6.65 24.97 -5.53
CA ALA A 77 5.74 25.27 -6.63
C ALA A 77 6.11 24.52 -7.92
N GLY A 78 5.21 23.69 -8.41
CA GLY A 78 5.26 23.12 -9.76
C GLY A 78 5.82 21.70 -9.87
N GLY A 79 6.06 21.01 -8.75
CA GLY A 79 6.44 19.59 -8.75
C GLY A 79 5.25 18.65 -8.99
N PRO A 80 5.49 17.37 -9.29
CA PRO A 80 4.43 16.37 -9.39
C PRO A 80 3.77 16.15 -8.02
N ALA A 81 2.52 15.71 -8.03
CA ALA A 81 1.85 15.28 -6.80
C ALA A 81 2.55 14.07 -6.20
N ASN A 82 2.70 14.05 -4.89
CA ASN A 82 3.29 12.99 -4.11
C ASN A 82 2.22 12.24 -3.32
N LEU A 83 2.57 11.09 -2.79
CA LEU A 83 1.69 10.30 -1.92
C LEU A 83 2.31 10.13 -0.53
N ILE A 84 1.47 10.27 0.48
CA ILE A 84 1.83 9.99 1.87
C ILE A 84 0.95 8.88 2.43
N LEU A 85 1.57 7.89 3.06
CA LEU A 85 0.87 6.87 3.81
C LEU A 85 0.27 7.49 5.08
N LEU A 86 -1.06 7.47 5.19
CA LEU A 86 -1.79 8.11 6.29
C LEU A 86 -2.17 7.14 7.40
N ASP A 87 -2.45 5.89 7.03
CA ASP A 87 -2.84 4.83 7.94
C ASP A 87 -2.62 3.46 7.30
N ALA A 88 -2.37 2.45 8.13
CA ALA A 88 -2.36 1.06 7.72
C ALA A 88 -2.94 0.17 8.83
N LYS A 89 -3.79 -0.77 8.43
CA LYS A 89 -4.35 -1.80 9.31
C LYS A 89 -4.09 -3.18 8.71
N LYS A 90 -3.65 -4.10 9.54
CA LYS A 90 -3.48 -5.49 9.17
C LYS A 90 -4.01 -6.39 10.27
N GLY A 91 -4.83 -7.36 9.92
CA GLY A 91 -5.42 -8.25 10.91
C GLY A 91 -6.19 -9.41 10.29
N ARG A 92 -6.58 -10.34 11.15
CA ARG A 92 -7.47 -11.44 10.80
C ARG A 92 -8.85 -11.15 11.37
N TRP A 93 -9.71 -10.65 10.53
CA TRP A 93 -11.06 -10.23 10.89
C TRP A 93 -12.09 -11.13 10.21
N ASP A 94 -13.20 -11.39 10.90
CA ASP A 94 -14.36 -11.88 10.20
C ASP A 94 -15.08 -10.77 9.43
N PHE A 95 -16.07 -11.13 8.64
CA PHE A 95 -16.75 -10.17 7.78
C PHE A 95 -17.40 -9.00 8.56
N PRO A 96 -18.13 -9.23 9.66
CA PRO A 96 -18.69 -8.14 10.46
C PRO A 96 -17.65 -7.17 11.00
N GLU A 97 -16.54 -7.68 11.53
CA GLU A 97 -15.45 -6.87 12.06
C GLU A 97 -14.78 -6.04 10.95
N LEU A 98 -14.47 -6.67 9.80
CA LEU A 98 -13.88 -5.97 8.67
C LEU A 98 -14.80 -4.87 8.13
N LYS A 99 -16.11 -5.13 8.10
CA LYS A 99 -17.10 -4.12 7.71
C LYS A 99 -17.11 -2.93 8.67
N GLU A 100 -17.11 -3.16 9.98
CA GLU A 100 -17.04 -2.09 10.99
C GLU A 100 -15.76 -1.27 10.83
N ILE A 101 -14.61 -1.93 10.71
CA ILE A 101 -13.32 -1.26 10.48
C ILE A 101 -13.37 -0.40 9.21
N ALA A 102 -13.94 -0.93 8.13
CA ALA A 102 -14.04 -0.19 6.87
C ALA A 102 -14.94 1.05 6.99
N LEU A 103 -16.06 0.94 7.70
CA LEU A 103 -16.96 2.08 7.96
C LEU A 103 -16.29 3.16 8.82
N ASP A 104 -15.58 2.76 9.87
CA ASP A 104 -14.86 3.68 10.76
C ASP A 104 -13.72 4.40 10.03
N LEU A 105 -12.93 3.66 9.24
CA LEU A 105 -11.85 4.24 8.43
C LEU A 105 -12.39 5.17 7.35
N TYR A 106 -13.50 4.81 6.70
CA TYR A 106 -14.15 5.69 5.73
C TYR A 106 -14.64 6.99 6.37
N LYS A 107 -15.29 6.89 7.53
CA LYS A 107 -15.78 8.05 8.27
C LYS A 107 -14.65 8.97 8.77
N TYR A 108 -13.51 8.38 9.12
CA TYR A 108 -12.37 9.13 9.65
C TYR A 108 -11.57 9.84 8.56
N TRP A 109 -11.31 9.15 7.44
CA TRP A 109 -10.44 9.65 6.37
C TRP A 109 -11.20 10.27 5.20
N GLU A 110 -12.50 10.02 5.07
CA GLU A 110 -13.37 10.49 3.99
C GLU A 110 -12.74 10.34 2.60
N PRO A 111 -12.25 9.11 2.23
CA PRO A 111 -11.57 8.91 0.97
C PRO A 111 -12.50 9.11 -0.22
N GLU A 112 -12.01 9.78 -1.26
CA GLU A 112 -12.71 9.94 -2.54
C GLU A 112 -12.77 8.63 -3.31
N THR A 113 -11.88 7.70 -3.03
CA THR A 113 -11.85 6.39 -3.68
C THR A 113 -11.53 5.30 -2.66
N VAL A 114 -12.39 4.30 -2.59
CA VAL A 114 -12.17 3.05 -1.86
C VAL A 114 -11.96 1.94 -2.89
N ILE A 115 -10.82 1.26 -2.84
CA ILE A 115 -10.46 0.18 -3.77
C ILE A 115 -10.54 -1.14 -3.04
N ILE A 116 -11.25 -2.11 -3.60
CA ILE A 116 -11.34 -3.46 -3.05
C ILE A 116 -11.05 -4.45 -4.17
N GLU A 117 -10.15 -5.41 -3.94
CA GLU A 117 -9.89 -6.45 -4.93
C GLU A 117 -11.14 -7.33 -5.13
N ALA A 118 -11.52 -7.52 -6.39
CA ALA A 118 -12.68 -8.35 -6.78
C ALA A 118 -12.36 -9.85 -6.64
N LYS A 119 -12.10 -10.28 -5.42
CA LYS A 119 -12.01 -11.68 -5.00
C LYS A 119 -13.32 -12.14 -4.36
N ALA A 120 -13.47 -13.44 -4.13
CA ALA A 120 -14.62 -13.99 -3.41
C ALA A 120 -14.86 -13.31 -2.05
N THR A 121 -13.81 -12.85 -1.39
CA THR A 121 -13.83 -12.14 -0.11
C THR A 121 -14.14 -10.65 -0.24
N GLY A 122 -13.68 -9.97 -1.30
CA GLY A 122 -13.90 -8.53 -1.51
C GLY A 122 -15.32 -8.20 -1.99
N THR A 123 -15.95 -9.09 -2.74
CA THR A 123 -17.27 -8.84 -3.33
C THR A 123 -18.37 -8.56 -2.29
N PRO A 124 -18.52 -9.33 -1.20
CA PRO A 124 -19.52 -9.02 -0.16
C PRO A 124 -19.27 -7.65 0.50
N LEU A 125 -18.01 -7.32 0.80
CA LEU A 125 -17.67 -6.04 1.40
C LEU A 125 -17.99 -4.87 0.45
N THR A 126 -17.66 -5.00 -0.82
CA THR A 126 -18.01 -4.01 -1.86
C THR A 126 -19.51 -3.75 -1.88
N HIS A 127 -20.33 -4.80 -1.88
CA HIS A 127 -21.78 -4.68 -1.90
C HIS A 127 -22.31 -3.92 -0.68
N GLU A 128 -21.88 -4.30 0.52
CA GLU A 128 -22.31 -3.67 1.77
C GLU A 128 -21.90 -2.18 1.85
N LEU A 129 -20.66 -1.86 1.46
CA LEU A 129 -20.19 -0.48 1.48
C LEU A 129 -20.91 0.40 0.45
N ARG A 130 -21.18 -0.13 -0.75
CA ARG A 130 -21.95 0.59 -1.77
C ARG A 130 -23.40 0.85 -1.33
N GLN A 131 -24.03 -0.07 -0.60
CA GLN A 131 -25.38 0.14 -0.06
C GLN A 131 -25.48 1.32 0.89
N VAL A 132 -24.42 1.65 1.60
CA VAL A 132 -24.36 2.82 2.48
C VAL A 132 -23.78 4.06 1.80
N GLY A 133 -23.60 4.04 0.48
CA GLY A 133 -23.19 5.19 -0.32
C GLY A 133 -21.68 5.41 -0.42
N ILE A 134 -20.85 4.44 -0.02
CA ILE A 134 -19.39 4.55 -0.14
C ILE A 134 -18.97 4.28 -1.59
N PRO A 135 -18.12 5.15 -2.20
CA PRO A 135 -17.69 5.02 -3.59
C PRO A 135 -16.60 3.93 -3.74
N VAL A 136 -17.03 2.66 -3.83
CA VAL A 136 -16.11 1.53 -3.99
C VAL A 136 -15.83 1.25 -5.45
N VAL A 137 -14.56 1.17 -5.79
CA VAL A 137 -14.04 0.70 -7.10
C VAL A 137 -13.49 -0.71 -6.91
N ASN A 138 -13.90 -1.64 -7.77
CA ASN A 138 -13.34 -2.98 -7.75
C ASN A 138 -12.02 -3.01 -8.55
N PHE A 139 -10.99 -3.57 -7.93
CA PHE A 139 -9.74 -3.87 -8.59
C PHE A 139 -9.75 -5.33 -9.05
N THR A 140 -9.62 -5.55 -10.35
CA THR A 140 -9.53 -6.91 -10.92
C THR A 140 -8.17 -7.05 -11.60
N PRO A 141 -7.26 -7.87 -11.03
CA PRO A 141 -5.98 -8.14 -11.69
C PRO A 141 -6.21 -8.74 -13.08
N SER A 142 -5.64 -8.14 -14.12
CA SER A 142 -5.73 -8.68 -15.48
C SER A 142 -4.95 -10.00 -15.59
N ARG A 143 -5.45 -10.91 -16.44
CA ARG A 143 -4.76 -12.17 -16.74
C ARG A 143 -3.38 -11.88 -17.36
N GLY A 144 -2.33 -12.43 -16.74
CA GLY A 144 -0.93 -12.21 -17.17
C GLY A 144 -0.23 -11.02 -16.48
N ASN A 145 -0.95 -10.24 -15.68
CA ASN A 145 -0.36 -9.21 -14.82
C ASN A 145 -0.18 -9.80 -13.42
N ASP A 146 0.90 -10.56 -13.24
CA ASP A 146 1.23 -11.16 -11.97
C ASP A 146 1.57 -10.10 -10.90
N LYS A 147 1.61 -10.52 -9.66
CA LYS A 147 1.91 -9.66 -8.51
C LYS A 147 3.25 -8.93 -8.68
N LEU A 148 4.25 -9.64 -9.18
CA LEU A 148 5.60 -9.08 -9.39
C LEU A 148 5.56 -7.93 -10.41
N SER A 149 4.88 -8.12 -11.53
CA SER A 149 4.73 -7.11 -12.57
C SER A 149 3.98 -5.87 -12.05
N ARG A 150 2.95 -6.07 -11.21
CA ARG A 150 2.22 -4.96 -10.57
C ARG A 150 3.13 -4.15 -9.66
N VAL A 151 3.93 -4.79 -8.81
CA VAL A 151 4.89 -4.11 -7.93
C VAL A 151 5.95 -3.37 -8.74
N HIS A 152 6.48 -3.97 -9.80
CA HIS A 152 7.40 -3.28 -10.72
C HIS A 152 6.75 -2.04 -11.37
N SER A 153 5.44 -2.08 -11.64
CA SER A 153 4.76 -0.95 -12.27
C SER A 153 4.73 0.30 -11.39
N ILE A 154 4.79 0.16 -10.07
CA ILE A 154 4.77 1.28 -9.11
C ILE A 154 6.17 1.67 -8.62
N SER A 155 7.21 0.86 -8.84
CA SER A 155 8.57 1.16 -8.36
C SER A 155 9.10 2.52 -8.82
N PRO A 156 8.77 3.05 -10.02
CA PRO A 156 9.23 4.38 -10.42
C PRO A 156 8.74 5.52 -9.53
N LEU A 157 7.61 5.36 -8.83
CA LEU A 157 7.14 6.36 -7.86
C LEU A 157 8.06 6.43 -6.64
N PHE A 158 8.54 5.28 -6.21
CA PHE A 158 9.50 5.18 -5.09
C PHE A 158 10.87 5.71 -5.51
N GLU A 159 11.39 5.28 -6.66
CA GLU A 159 12.67 5.74 -7.21
C GLU A 159 12.71 7.26 -7.40
N ALA A 160 11.58 7.86 -7.81
CA ALA A 160 11.46 9.30 -7.96
C ALA A 160 11.31 10.05 -6.61
N GLY A 161 11.26 9.32 -5.46
CA GLY A 161 11.09 9.91 -4.13
C GLY A 161 9.72 10.57 -3.93
N MET A 162 8.68 10.05 -4.57
CA MET A 162 7.32 10.57 -4.47
C MET A 162 6.53 9.93 -3.33
N ILE A 163 7.07 8.89 -2.69
CA ILE A 163 6.37 8.11 -1.66
C ILE A 163 6.88 8.48 -0.27
N TRP A 164 5.95 8.89 0.59
CA TRP A 164 6.22 9.37 1.94
C TRP A 164 5.50 8.51 2.97
N ALA A 165 6.07 8.43 4.16
CA ALA A 165 5.44 7.80 5.31
C ALA A 165 5.79 8.56 6.59
N PRO A 166 4.94 8.58 7.63
CA PRO A 166 5.30 9.13 8.92
C PRO A 166 6.31 8.22 9.63
N ASP A 167 7.06 8.79 10.57
CA ASP A 167 7.98 8.03 11.45
C ASP A 167 7.20 7.37 12.59
N GLU A 168 6.37 6.39 12.22
CA GLU A 168 5.49 5.65 13.13
C GLU A 168 5.71 4.14 12.99
N SER A 169 5.56 3.39 14.07
CA SER A 169 5.83 1.95 14.08
C SER A 169 4.97 1.17 13.07
N TRP A 170 3.71 1.54 12.92
CA TRP A 170 2.79 0.91 11.96
C TRP A 170 3.18 1.23 10.50
N ALA A 171 3.73 2.42 10.23
CA ALA A 171 4.21 2.78 8.90
C ALA A 171 5.50 2.02 8.56
N HIS A 172 6.38 1.84 9.52
CA HIS A 172 7.56 1.00 9.37
C HIS A 172 7.20 -0.46 9.06
N GLU A 173 6.09 -1.00 9.56
CA GLU A 173 5.62 -2.35 9.19
C GLU A 173 5.32 -2.43 7.69
N VAL A 174 4.66 -1.42 7.11
CA VAL A 174 4.41 -1.34 5.66
C VAL A 174 5.71 -1.26 4.86
N ILE A 175 6.64 -0.39 5.30
CA ILE A 175 7.95 -0.23 4.66
C ILE A 175 8.73 -1.54 4.64
N GLU A 176 8.77 -2.25 5.78
CA GLU A 176 9.49 -3.52 5.93
C GLU A 176 8.89 -4.63 5.05
N GLU A 177 7.55 -4.75 5.02
CA GLU A 177 6.89 -5.74 4.19
C GLU A 177 7.12 -5.45 2.69
N CYS A 178 7.05 -4.18 2.27
CA CYS A 178 7.39 -3.76 0.91
C CYS A 178 8.85 -4.05 0.55
N ALA A 179 9.78 -3.77 1.45
CA ALA A 179 11.21 -4.01 1.24
C ALA A 179 11.58 -5.51 1.24
N ALA A 180 10.82 -6.34 1.94
CA ALA A 180 11.02 -7.79 1.95
C ALA A 180 10.47 -8.49 0.70
N PHE A 181 9.55 -7.87 -0.04
CA PHE A 181 8.94 -8.45 -1.23
C PHE A 181 9.97 -8.63 -2.37
N PRO A 182 10.00 -9.75 -3.12
CA PRO A 182 9.05 -10.88 -3.10
C PRO A 182 9.38 -12.00 -2.10
N ASN A 183 10.42 -11.87 -1.30
CA ASN A 183 10.94 -12.96 -0.45
C ASN A 183 10.39 -12.92 0.99
N GLY A 184 9.52 -11.97 1.30
CA GLY A 184 8.85 -11.85 2.60
C GLY A 184 7.88 -13.01 2.88
N THR A 185 7.56 -13.21 4.17
CA THR A 185 6.58 -14.22 4.62
C THR A 185 5.13 -13.76 4.42
N HIS A 186 4.92 -12.46 4.32
CA HIS A 186 3.64 -11.80 4.12
C HIS A 186 3.78 -10.75 3.02
N ASP A 187 2.69 -10.50 2.32
CA ASP A 187 2.64 -9.54 1.22
C ASP A 187 1.26 -8.84 1.10
N ASP A 188 0.45 -8.92 2.16
CA ASP A 188 -0.90 -8.35 2.20
C ASP A 188 -0.86 -6.80 2.15
N LEU A 189 0.08 -6.19 2.89
CA LEU A 189 0.31 -4.73 2.84
C LEU A 189 0.92 -4.30 1.51
N VAL A 190 1.73 -5.15 0.88
CA VAL A 190 2.26 -4.90 -0.47
C VAL A 190 1.14 -4.87 -1.50
N ASP A 191 0.19 -5.81 -1.43
CA ASP A 191 -0.94 -5.84 -2.36
C ASP A 191 -1.84 -4.61 -2.20
N SER A 192 -2.20 -4.28 -0.96
CA SER A 192 -2.99 -3.08 -0.67
C SER A 192 -2.28 -1.80 -1.14
N THR A 193 -0.98 -1.65 -0.86
CA THR A 193 -0.15 -0.53 -1.34
C THR A 193 -0.13 -0.47 -2.86
N THR A 194 0.13 -1.60 -3.51
CA THR A 194 0.24 -1.67 -4.97
C THR A 194 -1.05 -1.24 -5.66
N GLN A 195 -2.20 -1.69 -5.16
CA GLN A 195 -3.51 -1.30 -5.70
C GLN A 195 -3.74 0.22 -5.59
N ALA A 196 -3.44 0.82 -4.44
CA ALA A 196 -3.58 2.26 -4.23
C ALA A 196 -2.70 3.06 -5.19
N LEU A 197 -1.42 2.69 -5.31
CA LEU A 197 -0.47 3.42 -6.15
C LEU A 197 -0.71 3.20 -7.64
N MET A 198 -1.17 2.03 -8.06
CA MET A 198 -1.62 1.79 -9.43
C MET A 198 -2.81 2.69 -9.77
N ARG A 199 -3.78 2.83 -8.86
CA ARG A 199 -4.93 3.74 -9.05
C ARG A 199 -4.46 5.18 -9.22
N TYR A 200 -3.54 5.64 -8.39
CA TYR A 200 -2.92 6.96 -8.54
C TYR A 200 -2.32 7.17 -9.93
N ARG A 201 -1.57 6.19 -10.45
CA ARG A 201 -0.93 6.29 -11.77
C ARG A 201 -1.92 6.36 -12.93
N GLN A 202 -3.12 5.82 -12.77
CA GLN A 202 -4.16 5.87 -13.81
C GLN A 202 -4.75 7.28 -14.01
N GLY A 203 -4.49 8.21 -13.08
CA GLY A 203 -4.83 9.64 -13.23
C GLY A 203 -6.32 9.98 -13.20
N ASN A 204 -7.19 9.01 -12.92
CA ASN A 204 -8.64 9.21 -12.90
C ASN A 204 -9.13 9.57 -11.49
N PHE A 205 -8.77 10.75 -10.99
CA PHE A 205 -9.16 11.22 -9.67
C PHE A 205 -10.30 12.24 -9.68
N VAL A 206 -10.65 12.74 -10.84
CA VAL A 206 -11.85 13.54 -11.03
C VAL A 206 -12.95 12.56 -11.43
N ASN A 207 -14.12 12.63 -10.77
CA ASN A 207 -15.35 11.98 -11.23
C ASN A 207 -15.77 12.57 -12.58
N LEU A 208 -15.01 12.26 -13.61
CA LEU A 208 -15.55 12.30 -14.96
C LEU A 208 -16.37 11.02 -15.08
N PRO A 209 -17.64 11.10 -15.46
CA PRO A 209 -18.38 9.91 -15.88
C PRO A 209 -17.62 9.37 -17.09
N SER A 210 -16.72 8.45 -16.87
CA SER A 210 -16.04 7.73 -17.93
C SER A 210 -16.77 6.43 -18.16
N ASP A 211 -17.23 6.25 -19.36
CA ASP A 211 -18.01 5.11 -19.86
C ASP A 211 -17.25 3.77 -19.86
N ASP A 212 -16.08 3.70 -19.21
CA ASP A 212 -15.18 2.54 -19.28
C ASP A 212 -15.08 1.70 -18.00
N TRP A 213 -15.93 1.94 -17.01
CA TRP A 213 -15.99 1.12 -15.80
C TRP A 213 -17.36 0.43 -15.76
N GLU A 214 -17.36 -0.87 -16.08
CA GLU A 214 -18.55 -1.70 -15.93
C GLU A 214 -19.01 -1.72 -14.46
N ASP A 215 -20.29 -1.43 -14.26
CA ASP A 215 -21.04 -1.49 -13.00
C ASP A 215 -21.03 -2.89 -12.34
#